data_8bdc8665ee6af337857dc85be912dc8d
#
_entry.id   8bdc8665ee6af337857dc85be912dc8d
#
_cell.length_a   1.000
_cell.length_b   1.000
_cell.length_c   1.000
_cell.angle_alpha   90.00
_cell.angle_beta   90.00
_cell.angle_gamma   90.00
#
_symmetry.space_group_name_H-M   'P 1'
#
loop_
_entity.id
_entity.type
_entity.pdbx_description
1 polymer ?
#
loop_
_entity_poly.entity_id
_entity_poly.type
_entity_poly.pdbx_seq_one_letter_code
_entity_poly.pdbx_strand_id
1 'polypeptide(L)'
;MAYLKKTYYKTTGRTFLNMAQGFWDKEKGHTRTKTLEKFGYVDELSKLYSDPISHFQKIVDAYNEAEKQEAAEYIISAKKNQKLEKNTCTRRNYGYIVIMKIIYELGLDGFLLNRQYRDTKIECNTSSIMKMLLISRILSPGSKKKAYEEMRRYFDFEKKDIFSLTDVYRSLSHFSKLAKDIQLQIHSRIMKNHGRSLDLIYYDVTNYYFEIDKEDDLRRKGYGKDGRKSPLVQMGLAMDAEGIPISYDVFPGNESEKLRLRPMVLELHSKFESGRIIAVADSAQNTGNNVYYLDKGKQYYVFSQSIAGGSNDFKEYVIDEKDYKWHGDDYKRKSRNEKRKIKVDFERSNGTTFKKTVEVEQRQIVFYSKKYAVRARAKREDMIKKAQRIVDNPTAYTTATSYGALKYVDNIEVDEGTGEVKESKGIPCLNLEKIKEDEKYDGYYAIVTNIFDDGKNRGKFDDGKIIDMYRGLWQIEDSFRVSKSDLESRPVYVSREDRIQAHFLTCFISLVILRLIQKRVNNKITPEVLIETMNNISCSHEGQNLFLFDYRSDESDLLGKAFGIDFTQERLTRKEIKKNIGDAKKG
;
A
#
# COMPACT_ATOMS: atom_id res chain seq x y z
N MET A 1 37.36 15.81 -27.91
CA MET A 1 37.29 16.68 -26.72
C MET A 1 36.59 17.96 -27.08
N ALA A 2 35.68 18.39 -26.27
CA ALA A 2 35.07 19.72 -26.40
C ALA A 2 35.98 20.81 -25.80
N TYR A 3 35.84 22.04 -26.26
CA TYR A 3 36.57 23.19 -25.74
C TYR A 3 35.68 24.43 -25.69
N LEU A 4 36.02 25.35 -24.79
CA LEU A 4 35.33 26.63 -24.69
C LEU A 4 35.78 27.54 -25.82
N LYS A 5 34.92 27.72 -26.82
CA LYS A 5 35.19 28.61 -27.95
C LYS A 5 34.77 30.05 -27.62
N LYS A 6 35.70 30.98 -27.76
CA LYS A 6 35.49 32.43 -27.60
C LYS A 6 35.48 33.07 -28.99
N THR A 7 34.37 33.65 -29.39
CA THR A 7 34.24 34.32 -30.69
C THR A 7 34.03 35.81 -30.46
N TYR A 8 35.01 36.63 -30.90
CA TYR A 8 34.91 38.09 -30.84
C TYR A 8 34.29 38.63 -32.13
N TYR A 9 33.20 39.36 -32.01
CA TYR A 9 32.50 40.00 -33.10
C TYR A 9 32.97 41.48 -33.22
N LYS A 10 33.79 41.78 -34.23
CA LYS A 10 34.33 43.13 -34.44
C LYS A 10 33.26 44.20 -34.67
N THR A 11 32.13 43.84 -35.26
CA THR A 11 31.00 44.73 -35.55
C THR A 11 30.26 45.18 -34.29
N THR A 12 30.24 44.38 -33.25
CA THR A 12 29.52 44.68 -32.01
C THR A 12 30.44 44.89 -30.81
N GLY A 13 31.76 44.63 -30.96
CA GLY A 13 32.72 44.68 -29.86
C GLY A 13 32.50 43.62 -28.76
N ARG A 14 31.68 42.61 -29.03
CA ARG A 14 31.24 41.64 -27.99
C ARG A 14 31.89 40.28 -28.21
N THR A 15 32.16 39.57 -27.11
CA THR A 15 32.67 38.20 -27.11
C THR A 15 31.57 37.23 -26.78
N PHE A 16 31.36 36.21 -27.63
CA PHE A 16 30.39 35.15 -27.44
C PHE A 16 31.08 33.87 -27.00
N LEU A 17 30.49 33.17 -26.00
CA LEU A 17 30.96 31.88 -25.49
C LEU A 17 30.08 30.74 -25.96
N ASN A 18 30.71 29.68 -26.44
CA ASN A 18 30.02 28.41 -26.74
C ASN A 18 30.94 27.21 -26.50
N MET A 19 30.36 26.07 -26.22
CA MET A 19 31.06 24.78 -26.20
C MET A 19 31.11 24.24 -27.62
N ALA A 20 32.30 23.87 -28.09
CA ALA A 20 32.52 23.39 -29.43
C ALA A 20 33.43 22.16 -29.45
N GLN A 21 33.22 21.27 -30.42
CA GLN A 21 33.99 20.05 -30.62
C GLN A 21 34.51 20.02 -32.07
N GLY A 22 35.81 19.76 -32.24
CA GLY A 22 36.41 19.52 -33.54
C GLY A 22 36.22 18.08 -33.99
N PHE A 23 35.87 17.88 -35.25
CA PHE A 23 35.82 16.55 -35.88
C PHE A 23 36.43 16.61 -37.29
N TRP A 24 37.01 15.52 -37.74
CA TRP A 24 37.56 15.38 -39.07
C TRP A 24 36.46 15.10 -40.08
N ASP A 25 36.27 15.99 -41.05
CA ASP A 25 35.32 15.82 -42.15
C ASP A 25 36.01 15.04 -43.27
N LYS A 26 35.65 13.76 -43.42
CA LYS A 26 36.27 12.85 -44.42
C LYS A 26 35.98 13.27 -45.86
N GLU A 27 34.87 13.94 -46.15
CA GLU A 27 34.48 14.39 -47.49
C GLU A 27 35.25 15.66 -47.90
N LYS A 28 35.55 16.53 -46.94
CA LYS A 28 36.20 17.81 -47.19
C LYS A 28 37.68 17.84 -46.86
N GLY A 29 38.22 16.77 -46.28
CA GLY A 29 39.65 16.64 -46.00
C GLY A 29 40.24 17.63 -44.99
N HIS A 30 39.38 18.23 -44.13
CA HIS A 30 39.86 19.16 -43.10
C HIS A 30 39.02 19.05 -41.80
N THR A 31 39.58 19.56 -40.70
CA THR A 31 38.89 19.60 -39.40
C THR A 31 37.78 20.65 -39.40
N ARG A 32 36.57 20.26 -39.05
CA ARG A 32 35.42 21.14 -38.83
C ARG A 32 35.07 21.23 -37.37
N THR A 33 34.36 22.29 -37.00
CA THR A 33 33.90 22.51 -35.61
C THR A 33 32.39 22.43 -35.56
N LYS A 34 31.86 21.60 -34.65
CA LYS A 34 30.44 21.53 -34.29
C LYS A 34 30.24 22.27 -32.98
N THR A 35 29.26 23.16 -32.94
CA THR A 35 28.84 23.79 -31.69
C THR A 35 27.92 22.79 -30.94
N LEU A 36 28.28 22.46 -29.70
CA LEU A 36 27.52 21.58 -28.83
C LEU A 36 26.48 22.37 -28.03
N GLU A 37 26.92 23.50 -27.44
CA GLU A 37 26.06 24.36 -26.64
C GLU A 37 26.44 25.82 -26.78
N LYS A 38 25.46 26.74 -26.75
CA LYS A 38 25.67 28.20 -26.81
C LYS A 38 25.42 28.79 -25.44
N PHE A 39 26.39 29.47 -24.85
CA PHE A 39 26.28 30.04 -23.51
C PHE A 39 25.80 31.48 -23.51
N GLY A 40 26.27 32.31 -24.48
CA GLY A 40 25.86 33.70 -24.59
C GLY A 40 27.02 34.68 -24.64
N TYR A 41 26.71 35.98 -24.59
CA TYR A 41 27.71 37.05 -24.61
C TYR A 41 28.31 37.28 -23.22
N VAL A 42 29.63 37.47 -23.16
CA VAL A 42 30.37 37.63 -21.88
C VAL A 42 29.83 38.80 -21.06
N ASP A 43 29.49 39.93 -21.69
CA ASP A 43 28.93 41.12 -21.01
C ASP A 43 27.55 40.86 -20.37
N GLU A 44 26.72 39.99 -20.94
CA GLU A 44 25.45 39.55 -20.35
C GLU A 44 25.68 38.55 -19.23
N LEU A 45 26.56 37.58 -19.46
CA LEU A 45 26.90 36.53 -18.49
C LEU A 45 27.63 37.08 -17.25
N SER A 46 28.38 38.19 -17.40
CA SER A 46 29.03 38.89 -16.27
C SER A 46 28.05 39.52 -15.28
N LYS A 47 26.76 39.63 -15.66
CA LYS A 47 25.69 40.06 -14.74
C LYS A 47 25.24 38.91 -13.82
N LEU A 48 25.48 37.68 -14.24
CA LEU A 48 25.03 36.46 -13.51
C LEU A 48 26.19 35.74 -12.82
N TYR A 49 27.40 35.84 -13.38
CA TYR A 49 28.60 35.12 -12.90
C TYR A 49 29.75 36.09 -12.73
N SER A 50 30.45 36.03 -11.62
CA SER A 50 31.63 36.89 -11.35
C SER A 50 32.77 36.70 -12.35
N ASP A 51 32.97 35.48 -12.83
CA ASP A 51 33.89 35.14 -13.92
C ASP A 51 33.23 34.10 -14.84
N PRO A 52 32.51 34.56 -15.89
CA PRO A 52 31.82 33.67 -16.84
C PRO A 52 32.78 32.73 -17.56
N ILE A 53 33.98 33.16 -17.88
CA ILE A 53 34.93 32.34 -18.61
C ILE A 53 35.36 31.13 -17.78
N SER A 54 35.77 31.37 -16.56
CA SER A 54 36.15 30.30 -15.63
C SER A 54 34.96 29.37 -15.27
N HIS A 55 33.76 29.93 -15.15
CA HIS A 55 32.55 29.18 -14.90
C HIS A 55 32.24 28.19 -16.02
N PHE A 56 32.17 28.66 -17.26
CA PHE A 56 31.87 27.83 -18.43
C PHE A 56 33.04 26.92 -18.84
N GLN A 57 34.29 27.26 -18.50
CA GLN A 57 35.41 26.35 -18.66
C GLN A 57 35.24 25.10 -17.78
N LYS A 58 34.82 25.26 -16.53
CA LYS A 58 34.53 24.13 -15.62
C LYS A 58 33.43 23.22 -16.16
N ILE A 59 32.41 23.78 -16.82
CA ILE A 59 31.33 23.01 -17.46
C ILE A 59 31.90 22.20 -18.63
N VAL A 60 32.76 22.80 -19.48
CA VAL A 60 33.42 22.11 -20.60
C VAL A 60 34.35 21.00 -20.07
N ASP A 61 35.08 21.25 -18.99
CA ASP A 61 35.99 20.27 -18.39
C ASP A 61 35.20 19.10 -17.80
N ALA A 62 34.07 19.37 -17.14
CA ALA A 62 33.15 18.34 -16.62
C ALA A 62 32.54 17.50 -17.76
N TYR A 63 32.16 18.14 -18.88
CA TYR A 63 31.69 17.44 -20.07
C TYR A 63 32.75 16.49 -20.63
N ASN A 64 34.00 16.97 -20.78
CA ASN A 64 35.12 16.15 -21.27
C ASN A 64 35.48 14.99 -20.31
N GLU A 65 35.35 15.20 -18.99
CA GLU A 65 35.54 14.12 -18.02
C GLU A 65 34.44 13.08 -18.13
N ALA A 66 33.17 13.49 -18.32
CA ALA A 66 32.06 12.59 -18.54
C ALA A 66 32.23 11.77 -19.84
N GLU A 67 32.61 12.45 -20.95
CA GLU A 67 32.88 11.78 -22.24
C GLU A 67 34.06 10.78 -22.15
N LYS A 68 35.10 11.10 -21.38
CA LYS A 68 36.20 10.14 -21.09
C LYS A 68 35.75 8.95 -20.25
N GLN A 69 34.82 9.14 -19.34
CA GLN A 69 34.27 8.06 -18.51
C GLN A 69 33.34 7.16 -19.32
N GLU A 70 32.53 7.71 -20.24
CA GLU A 70 31.69 6.92 -21.15
C GLU A 70 32.51 6.10 -22.18
N ALA A 71 33.65 6.62 -22.61
CA ALA A 71 34.54 5.96 -23.58
C ALA A 71 35.65 5.10 -22.92
N ALA A 72 35.64 4.97 -21.60
CA ALA A 72 36.69 4.21 -20.88
C ALA A 72 36.57 2.69 -21.15
N GLU A 73 37.56 2.13 -21.81
CA GLU A 73 37.72 0.68 -21.92
C GLU A 73 38.35 0.12 -20.64
N TYR A 74 37.70 -0.87 -20.03
CA TYR A 74 38.23 -1.59 -18.87
C TYR A 74 38.76 -2.94 -19.29
N ILE A 75 40.06 -3.21 -19.02
CA ILE A 75 40.67 -4.52 -19.23
C ILE A 75 40.44 -5.38 -17.96
N ILE A 76 39.58 -6.38 -18.07
CA ILE A 76 39.28 -7.30 -16.96
C ILE A 76 40.20 -8.49 -17.04
N SER A 77 40.99 -8.73 -15.99
CA SER A 77 41.83 -9.92 -15.85
C SER A 77 41.14 -10.96 -14.98
N ALA A 78 40.72 -12.07 -15.56
CA ALA A 78 40.07 -13.19 -14.85
C ALA A 78 41.01 -14.38 -14.73
N LYS A 79 41.13 -14.96 -13.53
CA LYS A 79 41.90 -16.21 -13.29
C LYS A 79 40.94 -17.39 -13.41
N LYS A 80 41.14 -18.26 -14.42
CA LYS A 80 40.30 -19.46 -14.65
C LYS A 80 40.18 -20.38 -13.43
N ASN A 81 41.20 -20.46 -12.59
CA ASN A 81 41.25 -21.37 -11.44
C ASN A 81 40.86 -20.71 -10.10
N GLN A 82 40.29 -19.51 -10.13
CA GLN A 82 39.81 -18.84 -8.91
C GLN A 82 38.58 -19.56 -8.36
N LYS A 83 38.70 -20.04 -7.11
CA LYS A 83 37.59 -20.72 -6.42
C LYS A 83 36.75 -19.69 -5.66
N LEU A 84 35.44 -19.92 -5.62
CA LEU A 84 34.53 -19.16 -4.75
C LEU A 84 34.83 -19.53 -3.28
N GLU A 85 34.85 -18.52 -2.42
CA GLU A 85 34.93 -18.72 -0.98
C GLU A 85 33.58 -19.25 -0.45
N LYS A 86 33.63 -20.17 0.52
CA LYS A 86 32.41 -20.68 1.16
C LYS A 86 31.65 -19.55 1.86
N ASN A 87 30.32 -19.60 1.78
CA ASN A 87 29.41 -18.62 2.43
C ASN A 87 29.58 -17.17 1.94
N THR A 88 30.11 -16.96 0.74
CA THR A 88 30.17 -15.66 0.10
C THR A 88 29.13 -15.57 -1.03
N CYS A 89 28.42 -14.45 -1.10
CA CYS A 89 27.57 -14.08 -2.23
C CYS A 89 28.12 -12.79 -2.83
N THR A 90 28.61 -12.87 -4.06
CA THR A 90 29.17 -11.71 -4.76
C THR A 90 28.08 -10.86 -5.43
N ARG A 91 26.89 -11.44 -5.62
CA ARG A 91 25.76 -10.76 -6.25
C ARG A 91 25.16 -9.73 -5.30
N ARG A 92 24.96 -8.50 -5.79
CA ARG A 92 24.38 -7.37 -5.07
C ARG A 92 23.09 -6.96 -5.72
N ASN A 93 22.06 -6.69 -4.93
CA ASN A 93 20.85 -6.07 -5.44
C ASN A 93 21.08 -4.55 -5.55
N TYR A 94 20.67 -3.97 -6.65
CA TYR A 94 20.75 -2.52 -6.89
C TYR A 94 19.35 -1.90 -6.99
N GLY A 95 18.32 -2.68 -7.34
CA GLY A 95 16.95 -2.19 -7.46
C GLY A 95 16.37 -1.63 -6.16
N TYR A 96 16.95 -1.97 -4.99
CA TYR A 96 16.54 -1.41 -3.69
C TYR A 96 16.69 0.12 -3.61
N ILE A 97 17.46 0.74 -4.51
CA ILE A 97 17.64 2.21 -4.57
C ILE A 97 16.30 2.93 -4.78
N VAL A 98 15.35 2.30 -5.49
CA VAL A 98 13.98 2.80 -5.69
C VAL A 98 13.26 2.92 -4.34
N ILE A 99 13.35 1.89 -3.51
CA ILE A 99 12.78 1.87 -2.15
C ILE A 99 13.43 2.93 -1.28
N MET A 100 14.76 3.02 -1.35
CA MET A 100 15.53 4.02 -0.59
C MET A 100 15.07 5.44 -0.93
N LYS A 101 14.87 5.77 -2.19
CA LYS A 101 14.41 7.10 -2.61
C LYS A 101 13.08 7.46 -1.94
N ILE A 102 12.10 6.57 -1.92
CA ILE A 102 10.83 6.79 -1.22
C ILE A 102 11.03 6.95 0.30
N ILE A 103 11.90 6.15 0.94
CA ILE A 103 12.20 6.27 2.37
C ILE A 103 12.71 7.70 2.71
N TYR A 104 13.60 8.24 1.88
CA TYR A 104 14.13 9.60 2.07
C TYR A 104 13.10 10.68 1.75
N GLU A 105 12.28 10.53 0.72
CA GLU A 105 11.16 11.42 0.40
C GLU A 105 10.13 11.50 1.54
N LEU A 106 9.87 10.37 2.20
CA LEU A 106 9.04 10.29 3.41
C LEU A 106 9.73 10.90 4.66
N GLY A 107 11.01 11.24 4.55
CA GLY A 107 11.78 11.83 5.65
C GLY A 107 11.97 10.90 6.84
N LEU A 108 11.82 9.59 6.66
CA LEU A 108 11.90 8.59 7.73
C LEU A 108 13.30 8.51 8.33
N ASP A 109 14.33 8.67 7.50
CA ASP A 109 15.73 8.64 7.97
C ASP A 109 16.00 9.73 9.01
N GLY A 110 15.76 10.98 8.67
CA GLY A 110 15.97 12.11 9.56
C GLY A 110 15.05 12.08 10.78
N PHE A 111 13.78 11.64 10.59
CA PHE A 111 12.84 11.50 11.69
C PHE A 111 13.35 10.51 12.75
N LEU A 112 13.76 9.30 12.34
CA LEU A 112 14.23 8.26 13.24
C LEU A 112 15.55 8.65 13.93
N LEU A 113 16.48 9.28 13.22
CA LEU A 113 17.72 9.79 13.82
C LEU A 113 17.44 10.86 14.87
N ASN A 114 16.54 11.82 14.59
CA ASN A 114 16.17 12.85 15.56
C ASN A 114 15.50 12.28 16.82
N ARG A 115 14.64 11.24 16.66
CA ARG A 115 14.04 10.54 17.80
C ARG A 115 15.07 9.77 18.61
N GLN A 116 16.01 9.11 17.94
CA GLN A 116 17.11 8.40 18.60
C GLN A 116 17.99 9.36 19.44
N TYR A 117 18.35 10.54 18.91
CA TYR A 117 19.13 11.54 19.66
C TYR A 117 18.44 12.05 20.94
N ARG A 118 17.09 12.04 20.94
CA ARG A 118 16.30 12.41 22.13
C ARG A 118 16.19 11.26 23.14
N ASP A 119 16.28 10.01 22.69
CA ASP A 119 16.26 8.82 23.53
C ASP A 119 17.69 8.29 23.69
N THR A 120 18.41 8.83 24.67
CA THR A 120 19.84 8.59 24.91
C THR A 120 20.22 7.16 25.28
N LYS A 121 19.23 6.27 25.47
CA LYS A 121 19.47 4.85 25.80
C LYS A 121 19.69 3.96 24.56
N ILE A 122 19.58 4.51 23.35
CA ILE A 122 19.73 3.76 22.10
C ILE A 122 21.02 4.19 21.42
N GLU A 123 21.99 3.29 21.40
CA GLU A 123 23.32 3.52 20.82
C GLU A 123 23.41 3.12 19.35
N CYS A 124 22.59 2.14 18.91
CA CYS A 124 22.60 1.65 17.53
C CYS A 124 21.81 2.55 16.58
N ASN A 125 22.20 2.60 15.31
CA ASN A 125 21.53 3.40 14.27
C ASN A 125 20.16 2.79 13.91
N THR A 126 19.10 3.28 14.55
CA THR A 126 17.71 2.82 14.35
C THR A 126 17.19 3.07 12.93
N SER A 127 17.63 4.16 12.29
CA SER A 127 17.27 4.45 10.90
C SER A 127 17.82 3.39 9.95
N SER A 128 19.09 2.98 10.12
CA SER A 128 19.67 1.90 9.30
C SER A 128 18.94 0.56 9.51
N ILE A 129 18.54 0.25 10.75
CA ILE A 129 17.77 -0.96 11.06
C ILE A 129 16.39 -0.90 10.38
N MET A 130 15.69 0.23 10.44
CA MET A 130 14.39 0.39 9.77
C MET A 130 14.54 0.23 8.26
N LYS A 131 15.54 0.87 7.63
CA LYS A 131 15.82 0.72 6.18
C LYS A 131 16.04 -0.74 5.80
N MET A 132 16.87 -1.46 6.55
CA MET A 132 17.08 -2.90 6.33
C MET A 132 15.77 -3.68 6.41
N LEU A 133 14.94 -3.43 7.43
CA LEU A 133 13.67 -4.13 7.62
C LEU A 133 12.68 -3.84 6.48
N LEU A 134 12.62 -2.61 5.99
CA LEU A 134 11.73 -2.21 4.89
C LEU A 134 12.18 -2.80 3.55
N ILE A 135 13.48 -2.70 3.23
CA ILE A 135 14.03 -3.28 2.01
C ILE A 135 13.82 -4.79 1.99
N SER A 136 14.15 -5.47 3.10
CA SER A 136 13.95 -6.91 3.22
C SER A 136 12.47 -7.29 3.15
N ARG A 137 11.56 -6.52 3.76
CA ARG A 137 10.12 -6.80 3.71
C ARG A 137 9.55 -6.73 2.30
N ILE A 138 10.07 -5.84 1.46
CA ILE A 138 9.63 -5.68 0.08
C ILE A 138 10.30 -6.70 -0.85
N LEU A 139 11.64 -6.85 -0.77
CA LEU A 139 12.40 -7.61 -1.76
C LEU A 139 12.66 -9.08 -1.37
N SER A 140 12.75 -9.39 -0.09
CA SER A 140 13.03 -10.75 0.42
C SER A 140 12.33 -10.95 1.76
N PRO A 141 10.98 -11.03 1.75
CA PRO A 141 10.21 -11.16 2.98
C PRO A 141 10.67 -12.36 3.83
N GLY A 142 10.56 -12.21 5.16
CA GLY A 142 10.95 -13.26 6.07
C GLY A 142 11.10 -12.81 7.52
N SER A 143 11.85 -13.60 8.29
CA SER A 143 12.15 -13.29 9.70
C SER A 143 13.14 -12.13 9.83
N LYS A 144 13.17 -11.48 11.00
CA LYS A 144 14.15 -10.42 11.30
C LYS A 144 15.58 -10.92 11.27
N LYS A 145 15.78 -12.19 11.61
CA LYS A 145 17.08 -12.87 11.51
C LYS A 145 17.50 -13.02 10.04
N LYS A 146 16.61 -13.49 9.16
CA LYS A 146 16.86 -13.58 7.71
C LYS A 146 17.22 -12.21 7.13
N ALA A 147 16.43 -11.16 7.46
CA ALA A 147 16.70 -9.80 7.01
C ALA A 147 18.12 -9.32 7.42
N TYR A 148 18.53 -9.61 8.66
CA TYR A 148 19.86 -9.28 9.16
C TYR A 148 20.97 -10.06 8.44
N GLU A 149 20.78 -11.36 8.20
CA GLU A 149 21.77 -12.21 7.52
C GLU A 149 21.95 -11.82 6.04
N GLU A 150 20.86 -11.42 5.37
CA GLU A 150 20.86 -11.07 3.95
C GLU A 150 21.17 -9.58 3.66
N MET A 151 21.24 -8.70 4.68
CA MET A 151 21.38 -7.26 4.47
C MET A 151 22.61 -6.86 3.65
N ARG A 152 23.65 -7.67 3.68
CA ARG A 152 24.91 -7.41 2.92
C ARG A 152 24.73 -7.52 1.40
N ARG A 153 23.59 -7.99 0.92
CA ARG A 153 23.22 -7.94 -0.50
C ARG A 153 22.99 -6.52 -0.99
N TYR A 154 22.84 -5.54 -0.09
CA TYR A 154 22.60 -4.14 -0.40
C TYR A 154 23.82 -3.29 -0.09
N PHE A 155 24.16 -2.36 -0.97
CA PHE A 155 25.40 -1.55 -0.87
C PHE A 155 25.48 -0.70 0.40
N ASP A 156 24.36 -0.25 0.95
CA ASP A 156 24.32 0.55 2.19
C ASP A 156 24.77 -0.25 3.43
N PHE A 157 24.77 -1.59 3.37
CA PHE A 157 25.09 -2.49 4.49
C PHE A 157 26.36 -3.32 4.27
N GLU A 158 27.25 -2.89 3.38
CA GLU A 158 28.52 -3.60 3.09
C GLU A 158 29.47 -3.62 4.28
N LYS A 159 29.48 -2.56 5.11
CA LYS A 159 30.38 -2.48 6.27
C LYS A 159 30.00 -3.54 7.30
N LYS A 160 31.00 -4.16 7.91
CA LYS A 160 30.81 -5.04 9.08
C LYS A 160 30.42 -4.17 10.28
N ASP A 161 29.60 -4.72 11.17
CA ASP A 161 29.33 -4.17 12.51
C ASP A 161 28.59 -2.82 12.56
N ILE A 162 27.66 -2.58 11.61
CA ILE A 162 26.79 -1.41 11.67
C ILE A 162 25.84 -1.49 12.89
N PHE A 163 25.33 -2.70 13.17
CA PHE A 163 24.49 -3.07 14.32
C PHE A 163 24.44 -4.60 14.45
N SER A 164 24.11 -5.09 15.64
CA SER A 164 23.94 -6.53 15.92
C SER A 164 22.50 -6.99 15.70
N LEU A 165 22.28 -8.30 15.65
CA LEU A 165 20.93 -8.89 15.63
C LEU A 165 20.14 -8.53 16.91
N THR A 166 20.84 -8.41 18.07
CA THR A 166 20.24 -7.98 19.32
C THR A 166 19.70 -6.54 19.19
N ASP A 167 20.45 -5.66 18.53
CA ASP A 167 20.01 -4.28 18.28
C ASP A 167 18.79 -4.22 17.39
N VAL A 168 18.67 -5.11 16.39
CA VAL A 168 17.45 -5.23 15.58
C VAL A 168 16.24 -5.51 16.48
N TYR A 169 16.32 -6.50 17.38
CA TYR A 169 15.20 -6.85 18.25
C TYR A 169 14.91 -5.77 19.31
N ARG A 170 15.92 -5.05 19.81
CA ARG A 170 15.73 -3.90 20.71
C ARG A 170 15.05 -2.73 20.00
N SER A 171 15.46 -2.46 18.76
CA SER A 171 14.86 -1.41 17.95
C SER A 171 13.38 -1.65 17.62
N LEU A 172 12.92 -2.92 17.53
CA LEU A 172 11.48 -3.19 17.35
C LEU A 172 10.66 -2.60 18.50
N SER A 173 11.11 -2.74 19.76
CA SER A 173 10.42 -2.17 20.92
C SER A 173 10.39 -0.63 20.89
N HIS A 174 11.43 -0.02 20.35
CA HIS A 174 11.48 1.44 20.15
C HIS A 174 10.52 1.86 19.03
N PHE A 175 10.50 1.18 17.91
CA PHE A 175 9.60 1.46 16.79
C PHE A 175 8.12 1.32 17.16
N SER A 176 7.77 0.35 18.00
CA SER A 176 6.41 0.20 18.52
C SER A 176 5.94 1.46 19.25
N LYS A 177 6.79 2.04 20.09
CA LYS A 177 6.49 3.29 20.82
C LYS A 177 6.31 4.50 19.88
N LEU A 178 7.03 4.52 18.76
CA LEU A 178 6.98 5.59 17.77
C LEU A 178 5.95 5.35 16.67
N ALA A 179 5.18 4.24 16.71
CA ALA A 179 4.34 3.82 15.59
C ALA A 179 3.37 4.92 15.12
N LYS A 180 2.71 5.62 16.03
CA LYS A 180 1.79 6.71 15.69
C LYS A 180 2.50 7.94 15.15
N ASP A 181 3.63 8.32 15.75
CA ASP A 181 4.45 9.45 15.27
C ASP A 181 5.00 9.20 13.87
N ILE A 182 5.40 7.94 13.58
CA ILE A 182 5.86 7.53 12.24
C ILE A 182 4.72 7.64 11.22
N GLN A 183 3.51 7.20 11.57
CA GLN A 183 2.34 7.34 10.69
C GLN A 183 2.05 8.82 10.39
N LEU A 184 2.10 9.70 11.38
CA LEU A 184 1.94 11.15 11.21
C LEU A 184 3.05 11.77 10.35
N GLN A 185 4.30 11.37 10.55
CA GLN A 185 5.43 11.81 9.72
C GLN A 185 5.21 11.43 8.25
N ILE A 186 4.82 10.19 7.98
CA ILE A 186 4.53 9.69 6.64
C ILE A 186 3.39 10.50 6.02
N HIS A 187 2.29 10.67 6.77
CA HIS A 187 1.13 11.44 6.32
C HIS A 187 1.54 12.87 5.93
N SER A 188 2.23 13.59 6.81
CA SER A 188 2.69 14.97 6.57
C SER A 188 3.55 15.08 5.30
N ARG A 189 4.44 14.11 5.07
CA ARG A 189 5.27 14.10 3.86
C ARG A 189 4.48 13.79 2.60
N ILE A 190 3.51 12.88 2.66
CA ILE A 190 2.64 12.59 1.51
C ILE A 190 1.73 13.78 1.21
N MET A 191 1.18 14.44 2.24
CA MET A 191 0.45 15.70 2.06
C MET A 191 1.28 16.74 1.31
N LYS A 192 2.50 16.97 1.77
CA LYS A 192 3.39 17.97 1.18
C LYS A 192 3.82 17.62 -0.26
N ASN A 193 4.21 16.36 -0.51
CA ASN A 193 4.84 15.95 -1.76
C ASN A 193 3.85 15.49 -2.83
N HIS A 194 2.66 15.02 -2.43
CA HIS A 194 1.68 14.40 -3.34
C HIS A 194 0.28 15.00 -3.24
N GLY A 195 0.04 15.98 -2.36
CA GLY A 195 -1.26 16.65 -2.25
C GLY A 195 -2.38 15.71 -1.79
N ARG A 196 -2.11 14.78 -0.83
CA ARG A 196 -3.11 13.85 -0.30
C ARG A 196 -4.37 14.55 0.17
N SER A 197 -5.57 14.07 -0.23
CA SER A 197 -6.84 14.44 0.37
C SER A 197 -7.29 13.39 1.37
N LEU A 198 -7.92 13.83 2.47
CA LEU A 198 -8.59 12.98 3.47
C LEU A 198 -10.12 13.08 3.37
N ASP A 199 -10.67 13.64 2.30
CA ASP A 199 -12.12 13.81 2.13
C ASP A 199 -12.84 12.46 1.96
N LEU A 200 -12.19 11.47 1.39
CA LEU A 200 -12.70 10.11 1.22
C LEU A 200 -11.71 9.10 1.83
N ILE A 201 -12.21 8.23 2.69
CA ILE A 201 -11.42 7.23 3.40
C ILE A 201 -12.07 5.86 3.27
N TYR A 202 -11.30 4.90 2.79
CA TYR A 202 -11.65 3.48 2.85
C TYR A 202 -11.19 2.89 4.17
N TYR A 203 -12.06 2.14 4.82
CA TYR A 203 -11.74 1.44 6.06
C TYR A 203 -12.22 -0.02 6.02
N ASP A 204 -11.33 -0.93 6.38
CA ASP A 204 -11.65 -2.35 6.56
C ASP A 204 -10.72 -2.99 7.57
N VAL A 205 -11.09 -4.21 8.03
CA VAL A 205 -10.39 -4.99 9.05
C VAL A 205 -10.05 -6.37 8.51
N THR A 206 -8.84 -6.82 8.77
CA THR A 206 -8.40 -8.16 8.40
C THR A 206 -7.74 -8.91 9.56
N ASN A 207 -7.73 -10.24 9.47
CA ASN A 207 -7.22 -11.14 10.50
C ASN A 207 -5.86 -11.71 10.14
N TYR A 208 -4.98 -11.83 11.16
CA TYR A 208 -3.69 -12.50 11.09
C TYR A 208 -3.62 -13.59 12.14
N TYR A 209 -3.57 -14.84 11.70
CA TYR A 209 -3.51 -16.01 12.57
C TYR A 209 -2.09 -16.30 13.02
N PHE A 210 -1.98 -16.83 14.25
CA PHE A 210 -0.74 -17.32 14.83
C PHE A 210 -0.83 -18.82 15.04
N GLU A 211 0.22 -19.53 14.69
CA GLU A 211 0.33 -20.98 14.92
C GLU A 211 0.84 -21.22 16.35
N ILE A 212 0.00 -20.88 17.32
CA ILE A 212 0.25 -21.06 18.76
C ILE A 212 -1.01 -21.61 19.43
N ASP A 213 -0.83 -22.34 20.52
CA ASP A 213 -1.94 -22.92 21.29
C ASP A 213 -2.45 -21.99 22.40
N LYS A 214 -1.54 -21.22 23.00
CA LYS A 214 -1.85 -20.35 24.15
C LYS A 214 -2.12 -18.92 23.70
N GLU A 215 -3.16 -18.36 24.27
CA GLU A 215 -3.50 -16.94 24.13
C GLU A 215 -2.65 -16.05 25.02
N ASP A 216 -2.52 -14.79 24.63
CA ASP A 216 -2.00 -13.69 25.45
C ASP A 216 -2.93 -12.48 25.33
N ASP A 217 -2.49 -11.29 25.80
CA ASP A 217 -3.36 -10.11 25.81
C ASP A 217 -3.72 -9.62 24.40
N LEU A 218 -2.85 -9.79 23.43
CA LEU A 218 -3.07 -9.37 22.03
C LEU A 218 -3.55 -10.52 21.14
N ARG A 219 -2.92 -11.71 21.27
CA ARG A 219 -3.25 -12.86 20.43
C ARG A 219 -4.38 -13.67 21.10
N ARG A 220 -5.62 -13.39 20.69
CA ARG A 220 -6.84 -14.00 21.23
C ARG A 220 -7.53 -14.87 20.20
N LYS A 221 -8.19 -15.93 20.65
CA LYS A 221 -9.13 -16.68 19.83
C LYS A 221 -10.35 -15.82 19.55
N GLY A 222 -10.67 -15.63 18.30
CA GLY A 222 -11.78 -14.78 17.86
C GLY A 222 -12.55 -15.42 16.72
N TYR A 223 -13.57 -14.71 16.25
CA TYR A 223 -14.37 -15.14 15.10
C TYR A 223 -13.56 -14.98 13.80
N GLY A 224 -12.76 -15.99 13.51
CA GLY A 224 -11.98 -16.00 12.26
C GLY A 224 -12.89 -16.22 11.06
N LYS A 225 -12.73 -15.38 10.03
CA LYS A 225 -13.46 -15.54 8.75
C LYS A 225 -13.20 -16.92 8.10
N ASP A 226 -12.09 -17.59 8.46
CA ASP A 226 -11.66 -18.88 7.91
C ASP A 226 -11.98 -20.06 8.85
N GLY A 227 -12.70 -19.83 9.97
CA GLY A 227 -13.07 -20.84 10.95
C GLY A 227 -11.91 -21.50 11.70
N ARG A 228 -10.72 -20.96 11.64
CA ARG A 228 -9.56 -21.45 12.39
C ARG A 228 -9.72 -21.13 13.87
N LYS A 229 -9.38 -22.10 14.73
CA LYS A 229 -9.41 -21.96 16.19
C LYS A 229 -8.11 -21.38 16.78
N SER A 230 -7.11 -21.07 15.94
CA SER A 230 -5.83 -20.50 16.38
C SER A 230 -5.99 -19.06 16.85
N PRO A 231 -5.23 -18.62 17.88
CA PRO A 231 -5.19 -17.21 18.26
C PRO A 231 -4.84 -16.30 17.09
N LEU A 232 -5.46 -15.14 17.05
CA LEU A 232 -5.29 -14.17 15.98
C LEU A 232 -5.17 -12.75 16.52
N VAL A 233 -4.66 -11.86 15.70
CA VAL A 233 -4.78 -10.41 15.87
C VAL A 233 -5.54 -9.83 14.69
N GLN A 234 -6.22 -8.73 14.93
CA GLN A 234 -6.93 -7.99 13.91
C GLN A 234 -6.17 -6.72 13.56
N MET A 235 -6.20 -6.33 12.29
CA MET A 235 -5.62 -5.08 11.79
C MET A 235 -6.67 -4.29 11.04
N GLY A 236 -7.04 -3.13 11.60
CA GLY A 236 -7.81 -2.11 10.90
C GLY A 236 -6.88 -1.24 10.06
N LEU A 237 -7.26 -0.96 8.83
CA LEU A 237 -6.51 -0.11 7.90
C LEU A 237 -7.41 1.00 7.39
N ALA A 238 -6.89 2.23 7.38
CA ALA A 238 -7.49 3.37 6.71
C ALA A 238 -6.64 3.78 5.50
N MET A 239 -7.29 4.00 4.35
CA MET A 239 -6.64 4.39 3.10
C MET A 239 -7.34 5.60 2.49
N ASP A 240 -6.60 6.42 1.74
CA ASP A 240 -7.17 7.54 0.99
C ASP A 240 -7.83 7.09 -0.32
N ALA A 241 -8.42 8.04 -1.04
CA ALA A 241 -9.10 7.79 -2.31
C ALA A 241 -8.19 7.21 -3.41
N GLU A 242 -6.88 7.42 -3.30
CA GLU A 242 -5.89 6.90 -4.25
C GLU A 242 -5.34 5.51 -3.86
N GLY A 243 -5.85 4.93 -2.77
CA GLY A 243 -5.43 3.61 -2.29
C GLY A 243 -4.10 3.63 -1.52
N ILE A 244 -3.66 4.79 -1.03
CA ILE A 244 -2.44 4.89 -0.22
C ILE A 244 -2.82 4.82 1.27
N PRO A 245 -2.20 3.93 2.06
CA PRO A 245 -2.48 3.81 3.48
C PRO A 245 -2.24 5.12 4.26
N ILE A 246 -3.16 5.46 5.17
CA ILE A 246 -3.09 6.64 6.04
C ILE A 246 -2.68 6.24 7.44
N SER A 247 -3.43 5.33 8.03
CA SER A 247 -3.25 4.85 9.40
C SER A 247 -3.69 3.39 9.53
N TYR A 248 -3.16 2.72 10.53
CA TYR A 248 -3.56 1.37 10.91
C TYR A 248 -3.64 1.24 12.42
N ASP A 249 -4.39 0.25 12.88
CA ASP A 249 -4.45 -0.17 14.27
C ASP A 249 -4.42 -1.69 14.37
N VAL A 250 -3.77 -2.23 15.41
CA VAL A 250 -3.70 -3.67 15.69
C VAL A 250 -4.32 -3.92 17.05
N PHE A 251 -5.28 -4.83 17.11
CA PHE A 251 -6.07 -5.08 18.28
C PHE A 251 -6.35 -6.58 18.48
N PRO A 252 -6.79 -7.00 19.71
CA PRO A 252 -7.00 -8.40 20.03
C PRO A 252 -8.01 -9.10 19.12
N GLY A 253 -7.76 -10.38 18.85
CA GLY A 253 -8.57 -11.19 17.95
C GLY A 253 -10.02 -11.41 18.39
N ASN A 254 -10.32 -11.30 19.67
CA ASN A 254 -11.67 -11.46 20.24
C ASN A 254 -12.46 -10.15 20.31
N GLU A 255 -11.86 -9.02 19.95
CA GLU A 255 -12.58 -7.76 19.89
C GLU A 255 -13.45 -7.64 18.64
N SER A 256 -14.56 -6.94 18.75
CA SER A 256 -15.43 -6.71 17.59
C SER A 256 -14.87 -5.63 16.69
N GLU A 257 -14.63 -5.96 15.42
CA GLU A 257 -14.20 -5.00 14.38
C GLU A 257 -15.14 -3.79 14.24
N LYS A 258 -16.43 -3.98 14.59
CA LYS A 258 -17.47 -2.94 14.54
C LYS A 258 -17.18 -1.74 15.46
N LEU A 259 -16.37 -1.94 16.50
CA LEU A 259 -16.03 -0.90 17.47
C LEU A 259 -14.82 -0.06 17.06
N ARG A 260 -14.10 -0.43 15.99
CA ARG A 260 -12.82 0.18 15.63
C ARG A 260 -12.89 1.32 14.61
N LEU A 261 -13.95 1.39 13.81
CA LEU A 261 -14.13 2.49 12.85
C LEU A 261 -14.18 3.86 13.55
N ARG A 262 -14.96 3.98 14.64
CA ARG A 262 -15.11 5.26 15.37
C ARG A 262 -13.79 5.77 15.95
N PRO A 263 -12.99 5.00 16.71
CA PRO A 263 -11.67 5.43 17.16
C PRO A 263 -10.76 5.84 16.01
N MET A 264 -10.77 5.13 14.89
CA MET A 264 -9.97 5.47 13.70
C MET A 264 -10.38 6.84 13.14
N VAL A 265 -11.67 7.10 12.95
CA VAL A 265 -12.17 8.39 12.46
C VAL A 265 -11.82 9.53 13.41
N LEU A 266 -11.96 9.33 14.72
CA LEU A 266 -11.58 10.32 15.74
C LEU A 266 -10.07 10.61 15.72
N GLU A 267 -9.24 9.59 15.54
CA GLU A 267 -7.80 9.76 15.41
C GLU A 267 -7.43 10.55 14.16
N LEU A 268 -8.04 10.23 13.02
CA LEU A 268 -7.83 10.97 11.77
C LEU A 268 -8.22 12.46 11.93
N HIS A 269 -9.29 12.72 12.64
CA HIS A 269 -9.75 14.08 12.89
C HIS A 269 -8.82 14.86 13.85
N SER A 270 -8.43 14.22 14.95
CA SER A 270 -7.66 14.88 16.01
C SER A 270 -6.17 15.00 15.73
N LYS A 271 -5.56 14.03 15.04
CA LYS A 271 -4.11 13.95 14.83
C LYS A 271 -3.69 14.19 13.39
N PHE A 272 -4.54 13.84 12.42
CA PHE A 272 -4.23 14.00 11.00
C PHE A 272 -4.88 15.26 10.41
N GLU A 273 -5.54 16.07 11.25
CA GLU A 273 -6.15 17.35 10.88
C GLU A 273 -7.15 17.21 9.72
N SER A 274 -7.83 16.05 9.63
CA SER A 274 -8.84 15.85 8.60
C SER A 274 -10.03 16.78 8.81
N GLY A 275 -10.54 17.36 7.73
CA GLY A 275 -11.82 18.06 7.72
C GLY A 275 -13.00 17.07 7.82
N ARG A 276 -14.09 17.37 7.13
CA ARG A 276 -15.18 16.43 6.99
C ARG A 276 -14.77 15.29 6.07
N ILE A 277 -14.91 14.05 6.54
CA ILE A 277 -14.57 12.85 5.79
C ILE A 277 -15.81 12.09 5.33
N ILE A 278 -15.66 11.33 4.25
CA ILE A 278 -16.60 10.30 3.80
C ILE A 278 -15.96 8.96 4.14
N ALA A 279 -16.46 8.25 5.14
CA ALA A 279 -15.99 6.92 5.52
C ALA A 279 -16.70 5.86 4.66
N VAL A 280 -15.93 5.12 3.87
CA VAL A 280 -16.44 4.02 3.02
C VAL A 280 -16.03 2.70 3.65
N ALA A 281 -16.99 1.83 3.93
CA ALA A 281 -16.74 0.54 4.54
C ALA A 281 -17.81 -0.51 4.17
N ASP A 282 -17.54 -1.76 4.53
CA ASP A 282 -18.45 -2.88 4.28
C ASP A 282 -19.68 -2.88 5.22
N SER A 283 -20.54 -3.90 5.08
CA SER A 283 -21.77 -4.04 5.87
C SER A 283 -21.51 -4.33 7.36
N ALA A 284 -20.35 -4.83 7.74
CA ALA A 284 -20.00 -5.07 9.14
C ALA A 284 -19.92 -3.75 9.92
N GLN A 285 -19.54 -2.66 9.25
CA GLN A 285 -19.47 -1.33 9.84
C GLN A 285 -20.82 -0.58 9.86
N ASN A 286 -21.87 -1.08 9.18
CA ASN A 286 -23.21 -0.48 9.17
C ASN A 286 -23.99 -0.81 10.47
N THR A 287 -23.44 -0.38 11.59
CA THR A 287 -24.04 -0.55 12.93
C THR A 287 -24.73 0.72 13.37
N GLY A 288 -25.75 0.60 14.27
CA GLY A 288 -26.41 1.78 14.82
C GLY A 288 -25.44 2.76 15.48
N ASN A 289 -24.45 2.25 16.20
CA ASN A 289 -23.41 3.09 16.83
C ASN A 289 -22.59 3.87 15.80
N ASN A 290 -22.03 3.21 14.80
CA ASN A 290 -21.21 3.87 13.78
C ASN A 290 -22.01 4.91 13.00
N VAL A 291 -23.20 4.56 12.54
CA VAL A 291 -24.11 5.46 11.83
C VAL A 291 -24.43 6.70 12.68
N TYR A 292 -24.84 6.50 13.92
CA TYR A 292 -25.22 7.60 14.83
C TYR A 292 -24.04 8.54 15.12
N TYR A 293 -22.87 8.00 15.46
CA TYR A 293 -21.72 8.81 15.83
C TYR A 293 -21.10 9.54 14.65
N LEU A 294 -21.10 8.95 13.46
CA LEU A 294 -20.63 9.65 12.25
C LEU A 294 -21.59 10.79 11.89
N ASP A 295 -22.90 10.55 11.94
CA ASP A 295 -23.91 11.56 11.66
C ASP A 295 -23.84 12.73 12.65
N LYS A 296 -23.81 12.45 13.96
CA LYS A 296 -23.66 13.48 15.02
C LYS A 296 -22.32 14.20 14.96
N GLY A 297 -21.24 13.52 14.55
CA GLY A 297 -19.93 14.11 14.30
C GLY A 297 -19.85 14.90 12.99
N LYS A 298 -20.96 15.07 12.27
CA LYS A 298 -21.03 15.76 10.96
C LYS A 298 -20.07 15.14 9.92
N GLN A 299 -19.78 13.84 10.06
CA GLN A 299 -19.03 13.06 9.09
C GLN A 299 -20.00 12.35 8.15
N TYR A 300 -19.54 12.08 6.94
CA TYR A 300 -20.28 11.28 5.98
C TYR A 300 -19.89 9.81 6.04
N TYR A 301 -20.82 8.95 5.65
CA TYR A 301 -20.51 7.52 5.47
C TYR A 301 -21.13 6.98 4.18
N VAL A 302 -20.52 5.94 3.64
CA VAL A 302 -21.04 5.14 2.53
C VAL A 302 -20.80 3.67 2.91
N PHE A 303 -21.86 3.00 3.38
CA PHE A 303 -21.78 1.61 3.84
C PHE A 303 -22.64 0.72 2.98
N SER A 304 -22.19 -0.53 2.74
CA SER A 304 -23.10 -1.50 2.15
C SER A 304 -24.20 -1.91 3.15
N GLN A 305 -25.34 -2.25 2.60
CA GLN A 305 -26.48 -2.78 3.35
C GLN A 305 -26.82 -4.19 2.87
N SER A 306 -26.84 -5.14 3.80
CA SER A 306 -27.28 -6.50 3.48
C SER A 306 -28.76 -6.50 3.11
N ILE A 307 -29.10 -7.00 1.93
CA ILE A 307 -30.48 -7.14 1.49
C ILE A 307 -31.16 -8.29 2.23
N ALA A 308 -30.48 -9.45 2.35
CA ALA A 308 -31.04 -10.61 3.03
C ALA A 308 -31.37 -10.36 4.52
N GLY A 309 -30.55 -9.55 5.21
CA GLY A 309 -30.77 -9.13 6.60
C GLY A 309 -31.63 -7.86 6.75
N GLY A 310 -32.17 -7.32 5.67
CA GLY A 310 -33.01 -6.12 5.69
C GLY A 310 -34.44 -6.39 6.16
N SER A 311 -35.19 -5.31 6.45
CA SER A 311 -36.64 -5.38 6.73
C SER A 311 -37.42 -5.84 5.50
N ASN A 312 -38.64 -6.33 5.69
CA ASN A 312 -39.50 -6.73 4.57
C ASN A 312 -39.78 -5.57 3.63
N ASP A 313 -40.08 -4.37 4.16
CA ASP A 313 -40.22 -3.15 3.35
C ASP A 313 -39.00 -2.87 2.47
N PHE A 314 -37.80 -3.04 3.03
CA PHE A 314 -36.57 -2.86 2.25
C PHE A 314 -36.37 -3.94 1.18
N LYS A 315 -36.69 -5.18 1.49
CA LYS A 315 -36.64 -6.30 0.55
C LYS A 315 -37.62 -6.09 -0.61
N GLU A 316 -38.86 -5.66 -0.30
CA GLU A 316 -39.88 -5.32 -1.30
C GLU A 316 -39.41 -4.13 -2.16
N TYR A 317 -38.88 -3.07 -1.55
CA TYR A 317 -38.31 -1.95 -2.27
C TYR A 317 -37.21 -2.36 -3.24
N VAL A 318 -36.34 -3.31 -2.87
CA VAL A 318 -35.24 -3.78 -3.74
C VAL A 318 -35.77 -4.46 -5.02
N ILE A 319 -36.80 -5.31 -4.91
CA ILE A 319 -37.32 -6.08 -6.05
C ILE A 319 -38.39 -5.34 -6.85
N ASP A 320 -39.03 -4.32 -6.29
CA ASP A 320 -39.99 -3.50 -7.01
C ASP A 320 -39.31 -2.79 -8.18
N GLU A 321 -39.80 -3.04 -9.40
CA GLU A 321 -39.23 -2.46 -10.64
C GLU A 321 -39.49 -0.96 -10.78
N LYS A 322 -40.37 -0.39 -9.99
CA LYS A 322 -40.71 1.03 -10.01
C LYS A 322 -39.48 1.87 -9.67
N ASP A 323 -39.37 3.03 -10.35
CA ASP A 323 -38.32 4.04 -10.16
C ASP A 323 -36.90 3.64 -10.52
N TYR A 324 -36.68 2.38 -11.02
CA TYR A 324 -35.38 2.03 -11.56
C TYR A 324 -35.07 2.78 -12.84
N LYS A 325 -33.90 3.42 -12.87
CA LYS A 325 -33.33 4.04 -14.07
C LYS A 325 -32.29 3.11 -14.67
N TRP A 326 -32.54 2.66 -15.90
CA TRP A 326 -31.59 1.85 -16.65
C TRP A 326 -30.47 2.71 -17.24
N HIS A 327 -29.25 2.18 -17.20
CA HIS A 327 -28.05 2.74 -17.81
C HIS A 327 -27.46 1.66 -18.73
N GLY A 328 -27.88 1.66 -19.99
CA GLY A 328 -27.68 0.55 -20.91
C GLY A 328 -28.53 -0.68 -20.52
N ASP A 329 -28.21 -1.85 -21.10
CA ASP A 329 -29.02 -3.08 -20.95
C ASP A 329 -28.64 -3.92 -19.71
N ASP A 330 -27.54 -3.57 -19.03
CA ASP A 330 -26.91 -4.43 -18.03
C ASP A 330 -26.92 -3.87 -16.61
N TYR A 331 -27.32 -2.61 -16.44
CA TYR A 331 -27.21 -1.90 -15.18
C TYR A 331 -28.41 -0.99 -14.94
N LYS A 332 -29.02 -1.07 -13.76
CA LYS A 332 -30.06 -0.17 -13.30
C LYS A 332 -29.83 0.25 -11.84
N ARG A 333 -30.34 1.41 -11.48
CA ARG A 333 -30.29 1.93 -10.11
C ARG A 333 -31.49 2.76 -9.74
N LYS A 334 -31.78 2.81 -8.44
CA LYS A 334 -32.74 3.73 -7.83
C LYS A 334 -32.30 4.13 -6.44
N SER A 335 -32.87 5.20 -5.89
CA SER A 335 -32.62 5.62 -4.52
C SER A 335 -33.87 6.19 -3.86
N ARG A 336 -33.92 6.11 -2.53
CA ARG A 336 -34.92 6.79 -1.70
C ARG A 336 -34.28 7.38 -0.46
N ASN A 337 -34.88 8.40 0.10
CA ASN A 337 -34.59 8.88 1.44
C ASN A 337 -35.49 8.15 2.44
N GLU A 338 -34.93 7.69 3.55
CA GLU A 338 -35.64 6.90 4.54
C GLU A 338 -35.27 7.34 5.95
N LYS A 339 -36.24 7.31 6.85
CA LYS A 339 -36.03 7.42 8.29
C LYS A 339 -35.91 6.04 8.89
N ARG A 340 -34.70 5.71 9.35
CA ARG A 340 -34.40 4.42 9.94
C ARG A 340 -34.29 4.50 11.47
N LYS A 341 -34.96 3.59 12.17
CA LYS A 341 -34.79 3.42 13.61
C LYS A 341 -33.60 2.52 13.89
N ILE A 342 -32.59 3.03 14.59
CA ILE A 342 -31.37 2.31 14.96
C ILE A 342 -31.25 2.21 16.48
N LYS A 343 -30.66 1.12 16.96
CA LYS A 343 -30.32 0.95 18.39
C LYS A 343 -28.89 1.44 18.60
N VAL A 344 -28.73 2.35 19.58
CA VAL A 344 -27.44 2.99 19.89
C VAL A 344 -27.14 2.76 21.38
N ASP A 345 -25.88 2.41 21.68
CA ASP A 345 -25.41 2.26 23.05
C ASP A 345 -24.98 3.63 23.59
N PHE A 346 -25.54 4.00 24.73
CA PHE A 346 -25.20 5.20 25.48
C PHE A 346 -24.62 4.83 26.82
N GLU A 347 -23.65 5.60 27.28
CA GLU A 347 -23.04 5.45 28.60
C GLU A 347 -23.67 6.42 29.60
N ARG A 348 -24.02 5.93 30.79
CA ARG A 348 -24.47 6.74 31.91
C ARG A 348 -23.26 7.29 32.68
N SER A 349 -23.49 8.32 33.49
CA SER A 349 -22.45 8.91 34.36
C SER A 349 -21.77 7.91 35.33
N ASN A 350 -22.46 6.80 35.63
CA ASN A 350 -21.91 5.70 36.46
C ASN A 350 -21.15 4.63 35.69
N GLY A 351 -20.88 4.83 34.39
CA GLY A 351 -20.17 3.88 33.54
C GLY A 351 -21.01 2.71 32.98
N THR A 352 -22.32 2.65 33.31
CA THR A 352 -23.19 1.59 32.78
C THR A 352 -23.73 1.99 31.39
N THR A 353 -23.80 1.03 30.47
CA THR A 353 -24.34 1.24 29.13
C THR A 353 -25.82 0.87 29.07
N PHE A 354 -26.59 1.61 28.24
CA PHE A 354 -27.97 1.29 27.94
C PHE A 354 -28.25 1.54 26.45
N LYS A 355 -29.20 0.78 25.90
CA LYS A 355 -29.60 0.93 24.49
C LYS A 355 -30.77 1.88 24.36
N LYS A 356 -30.67 2.83 23.44
CA LYS A 356 -31.76 3.73 23.06
C LYS A 356 -32.00 3.60 21.56
N THR A 357 -33.29 3.58 21.18
CA THR A 357 -33.68 3.67 19.77
C THR A 357 -33.66 5.13 19.34
N VAL A 358 -32.92 5.42 18.27
CA VAL A 358 -32.81 6.73 17.67
C VAL A 358 -33.23 6.65 16.22
N GLU A 359 -33.91 7.68 15.72
CA GLU A 359 -34.24 7.81 14.31
C GLU A 359 -33.17 8.62 13.60
N VAL A 360 -32.70 8.12 12.46
CA VAL A 360 -31.71 8.76 11.59
C VAL A 360 -32.28 8.83 10.17
N GLU A 361 -32.01 9.91 9.48
CA GLU A 361 -32.28 10.00 8.06
C GLU A 361 -31.12 9.45 7.27
N GLN A 362 -31.41 8.63 6.27
CA GLN A 362 -30.40 8.06 5.37
C GLN A 362 -30.95 7.94 3.95
N ARG A 363 -30.05 8.01 2.99
CA ARG A 363 -30.35 7.70 1.59
C ARG A 363 -29.98 6.25 1.34
N GLN A 364 -30.94 5.46 0.84
CA GLN A 364 -30.76 4.09 0.38
C GLN A 364 -30.60 4.10 -1.12
N ILE A 365 -29.50 3.56 -1.62
CA ILE A 365 -29.22 3.44 -3.06
C ILE A 365 -29.15 1.95 -3.37
N VAL A 366 -30.01 1.50 -4.26
CA VAL A 366 -30.05 0.11 -4.74
C VAL A 366 -29.67 0.09 -6.20
N PHE A 367 -28.82 -0.84 -6.57
CA PHE A 367 -28.44 -1.05 -7.96
C PHE A 367 -28.37 -2.54 -8.30
N TYR A 368 -28.62 -2.82 -9.56
CA TYR A 368 -28.57 -4.16 -10.15
C TYR A 368 -27.54 -4.17 -11.28
N SER A 369 -26.84 -5.29 -11.43
CA SER A 369 -25.93 -5.54 -12.55
C SER A 369 -26.06 -6.98 -13.01
N LYS A 370 -26.26 -7.21 -14.32
CA LYS A 370 -26.27 -8.56 -14.92
C LYS A 370 -24.98 -9.32 -14.64
N LYS A 371 -23.83 -8.65 -14.72
CA LYS A 371 -22.52 -9.23 -14.39
C LYS A 371 -22.46 -9.75 -12.95
N TYR A 372 -23.04 -9.00 -12.01
CA TYR A 372 -23.11 -9.43 -10.62
C TYR A 372 -24.14 -10.53 -10.40
N ALA A 373 -25.25 -10.53 -11.15
CA ALA A 373 -26.25 -11.58 -11.10
C ALA A 373 -25.66 -12.95 -11.49
N VAL A 374 -24.89 -12.99 -12.59
CA VAL A 374 -24.19 -14.22 -13.02
C VAL A 374 -23.23 -14.72 -11.94
N ARG A 375 -22.45 -13.81 -11.30
CA ARG A 375 -21.53 -14.18 -10.22
C ARG A 375 -22.25 -14.65 -8.96
N ALA A 376 -23.35 -13.97 -8.59
CA ALA A 376 -24.15 -14.34 -7.42
C ALA A 376 -24.78 -15.71 -7.60
N ARG A 377 -25.34 -15.99 -8.79
CA ARG A 377 -25.90 -17.29 -9.17
C ARG A 377 -24.84 -18.39 -9.07
N ALA A 378 -23.68 -18.23 -9.69
CA ALA A 378 -22.60 -19.21 -9.63
C ALA A 378 -22.17 -19.50 -8.17
N LYS A 379 -22.01 -18.45 -7.36
CA LYS A 379 -21.67 -18.59 -5.94
C LYS A 379 -22.78 -19.30 -5.14
N ARG A 380 -24.05 -19.02 -5.44
CA ARG A 380 -25.19 -19.69 -4.80
C ARG A 380 -25.23 -21.16 -5.21
N GLU A 381 -25.03 -21.51 -6.47
CA GLU A 381 -24.97 -22.89 -6.96
C GLU A 381 -23.86 -23.68 -6.24
N ASP A 382 -22.69 -23.11 -6.07
CA ASP A 382 -21.60 -23.74 -5.30
C ASP A 382 -21.96 -23.94 -3.84
N MET A 383 -22.65 -22.96 -3.21
CA MET A 383 -23.16 -23.13 -1.84
C MET A 383 -24.26 -24.20 -1.76
N ILE A 384 -25.14 -24.31 -2.75
CA ILE A 384 -26.18 -25.37 -2.81
C ILE A 384 -25.53 -26.75 -2.95
N LYS A 385 -24.55 -26.92 -3.84
CA LYS A 385 -23.77 -28.16 -3.96
C LYS A 385 -23.13 -28.56 -2.63
N LYS A 386 -22.62 -27.58 -1.89
CA LYS A 386 -22.02 -27.80 -0.59
C LYS A 386 -23.08 -28.12 0.47
N ALA A 387 -24.23 -27.43 0.45
CA ALA A 387 -25.36 -27.73 1.31
C ALA A 387 -25.86 -29.17 1.12
N GLN A 388 -25.91 -29.65 -0.14
CA GLN A 388 -26.25 -31.05 -0.43
C GLN A 388 -25.27 -32.03 0.23
N ARG A 389 -23.97 -31.77 0.14
CA ARG A 389 -22.95 -32.61 0.82
C ARG A 389 -23.09 -32.60 2.35
N ILE A 390 -23.54 -31.47 2.93
CA ILE A 390 -23.82 -31.39 4.36
C ILE A 390 -25.07 -32.20 4.73
N VAL A 391 -26.09 -32.19 3.87
CA VAL A 391 -27.28 -33.05 4.01
C VAL A 391 -26.88 -34.52 3.99
N ASP A 392 -26.01 -34.91 3.06
CA ASP A 392 -25.55 -36.29 2.89
C ASP A 392 -24.66 -36.78 4.07
N ASN A 393 -23.90 -35.89 4.70
CA ASN A 393 -23.04 -36.21 5.84
C ASN A 393 -22.85 -34.99 6.79
N PRO A 394 -23.80 -34.66 7.66
CA PRO A 394 -23.78 -33.49 8.52
C PRO A 394 -22.56 -33.44 9.46
N THR A 395 -22.19 -34.59 10.04
CA THR A 395 -21.12 -34.67 11.03
C THR A 395 -19.72 -34.44 10.49
N ALA A 396 -19.55 -34.48 9.16
CA ALA A 396 -18.28 -34.17 8.52
C ALA A 396 -18.00 -32.63 8.43
N TYR A 397 -18.95 -31.81 8.86
CA TYR A 397 -18.87 -30.35 8.71
C TYR A 397 -19.00 -29.62 10.05
N THR A 398 -18.40 -28.45 10.08
CA THR A 398 -18.54 -27.45 11.15
C THR A 398 -19.08 -26.15 10.57
N THR A 399 -19.49 -25.22 11.42
CA THR A 399 -19.90 -23.87 11.00
C THR A 399 -18.82 -23.22 10.11
N ALA A 400 -17.57 -23.45 10.47
CA ALA A 400 -16.41 -22.93 9.75
C ALA A 400 -16.22 -23.57 8.37
N THR A 401 -16.31 -24.89 8.28
CA THR A 401 -16.08 -25.61 7.00
C THR A 401 -17.29 -25.56 6.08
N SER A 402 -18.46 -25.16 6.58
CA SER A 402 -19.69 -25.00 5.78
C SER A 402 -19.66 -23.77 4.86
N TYR A 403 -18.83 -22.77 5.14
CA TYR A 403 -18.75 -21.50 4.39
C TYR A 403 -20.11 -20.82 4.12
N GLY A 404 -21.03 -20.89 5.08
CA GLY A 404 -22.35 -20.30 4.99
C GLY A 404 -23.39 -21.13 4.22
N ALA A 405 -23.07 -22.36 3.79
CA ALA A 405 -24.02 -23.26 3.14
C ALA A 405 -25.09 -23.81 4.11
N LEU A 406 -24.84 -23.78 5.42
CA LEU A 406 -25.81 -24.20 6.46
C LEU A 406 -27.16 -23.48 6.37
N LYS A 407 -27.19 -22.23 5.86
CA LYS A 407 -28.44 -21.49 5.67
C LYS A 407 -29.42 -22.14 4.69
N TYR A 408 -28.95 -23.10 3.89
CA TYR A 408 -29.73 -23.86 2.92
C TYR A 408 -30.01 -25.30 3.37
N VAL A 409 -29.75 -25.62 4.65
CA VAL A 409 -29.99 -26.95 5.22
C VAL A 409 -30.92 -26.82 6.41
N ASP A 410 -32.03 -27.55 6.37
CA ASP A 410 -32.97 -27.67 7.46
C ASP A 410 -32.69 -28.94 8.29
N ASN A 411 -33.26 -29.00 9.49
CA ASN A 411 -33.17 -30.13 10.41
C ASN A 411 -31.74 -30.48 10.86
N ILE A 412 -30.93 -29.44 11.06
CA ILE A 412 -29.60 -29.54 11.66
C ILE A 412 -29.50 -28.70 12.92
N GLU A 413 -28.69 -29.12 13.87
CA GLU A 413 -28.29 -28.36 15.05
C GLU A 413 -26.81 -28.07 14.98
N VAL A 414 -26.43 -26.91 15.50
CA VAL A 414 -25.01 -26.48 15.59
C VAL A 414 -24.67 -26.38 17.06
N ASP A 415 -23.65 -27.10 17.48
CA ASP A 415 -23.09 -27.00 18.82
C ASP A 415 -22.43 -25.62 18.98
N GLU A 416 -22.94 -24.79 19.89
CA GLU A 416 -22.44 -23.40 20.08
C GLU A 416 -20.99 -23.35 20.57
N GLY A 417 -20.50 -24.37 21.26
CA GLY A 417 -19.14 -24.41 21.79
C GLY A 417 -18.10 -24.90 20.78
N THR A 418 -18.46 -25.93 20.01
CA THR A 418 -17.53 -26.56 19.04
C THR A 418 -17.77 -26.14 17.59
N GLY A 419 -18.95 -25.61 17.28
CA GLY A 419 -19.40 -25.30 15.91
C GLY A 419 -19.68 -26.57 15.08
N GLU A 420 -19.74 -27.75 15.67
CA GLU A 420 -20.03 -29.00 14.99
C GLU A 420 -21.49 -29.04 14.53
N VAL A 421 -21.72 -29.60 13.34
CA VAL A 421 -23.05 -29.78 12.78
C VAL A 421 -23.56 -31.17 13.17
N LYS A 422 -24.77 -31.26 13.73
CA LYS A 422 -25.42 -32.50 14.16
C LYS A 422 -26.82 -32.57 13.55
N GLU A 423 -27.35 -33.76 13.41
CA GLU A 423 -28.76 -33.97 13.05
C GLU A 423 -29.65 -33.51 14.20
N SER A 424 -30.74 -32.81 13.88
CA SER A 424 -31.78 -32.43 14.82
C SER A 424 -32.95 -33.43 14.81
N LYS A 425 -34.12 -33.03 15.32
CA LYS A 425 -35.34 -33.86 15.36
C LYS A 425 -35.96 -34.14 13.96
N GLY A 426 -35.17 -34.32 12.94
CA GLY A 426 -35.64 -34.57 11.57
C GLY A 426 -34.50 -34.96 10.63
N ILE A 427 -34.82 -35.50 9.47
CA ILE A 427 -33.83 -35.83 8.44
C ILE A 427 -33.33 -34.53 7.82
N PRO A 428 -32.00 -34.29 7.80
CA PRO A 428 -31.42 -33.12 7.11
C PRO A 428 -31.91 -33.05 5.65
N CYS A 429 -32.35 -31.87 5.24
CA CYS A 429 -32.82 -31.66 3.87
C CYS A 429 -32.49 -30.24 3.39
N LEU A 430 -32.50 -30.04 2.08
CA LEU A 430 -32.29 -28.70 1.48
C LEU A 430 -33.53 -27.82 1.72
N ASN A 431 -33.28 -26.60 2.17
CA ASN A 431 -34.30 -25.55 2.29
C ASN A 431 -34.52 -24.88 0.92
N LEU A 432 -35.43 -25.45 0.12
CA LEU A 432 -35.75 -24.96 -1.22
C LEU A 432 -36.43 -23.58 -1.21
N GLU A 433 -37.17 -23.26 -0.16
CA GLU A 433 -37.81 -21.94 0.00
C GLU A 433 -36.75 -20.85 0.17
N LYS A 434 -35.77 -21.09 1.02
CA LYS A 434 -34.66 -20.17 1.24
C LYS A 434 -33.79 -19.97 0.01
N ILE A 435 -33.57 -21.03 -0.76
CA ILE A 435 -32.85 -20.96 -2.04
C ILE A 435 -33.61 -20.06 -3.02
N LYS A 436 -34.93 -20.25 -3.19
CA LYS A 436 -35.78 -19.42 -4.05
C LYS A 436 -35.88 -17.96 -3.56
N GLU A 437 -35.89 -17.75 -2.24
CA GLU A 437 -35.88 -16.41 -1.68
C GLU A 437 -34.59 -15.67 -2.03
N ASP A 438 -33.43 -16.30 -1.79
CA ASP A 438 -32.13 -15.68 -2.06
C ASP A 438 -31.89 -15.43 -3.56
N GLU A 439 -32.47 -16.26 -4.44
CA GLU A 439 -32.38 -16.11 -5.90
C GLU A 439 -32.96 -14.79 -6.41
N LYS A 440 -34.00 -14.28 -5.77
CA LYS A 440 -34.64 -12.99 -6.13
C LYS A 440 -33.69 -11.82 -6.05
N TYR A 441 -32.65 -11.92 -5.22
CA TYR A 441 -31.69 -10.84 -4.96
C TYR A 441 -30.38 -10.98 -5.73
N ASP A 442 -30.25 -11.96 -6.63
CA ASP A 442 -29.06 -12.10 -7.46
C ASP A 442 -28.84 -10.85 -8.30
N GLY A 443 -27.65 -10.28 -8.19
CA GLY A 443 -27.25 -9.09 -8.94
C GLY A 443 -27.63 -7.76 -8.28
N TYR A 444 -28.44 -7.77 -7.22
CA TYR A 444 -28.78 -6.57 -6.47
C TYR A 444 -27.76 -6.28 -5.37
N TYR A 445 -27.45 -5.01 -5.23
CA TYR A 445 -26.61 -4.45 -4.17
C TYR A 445 -27.26 -3.21 -3.60
N ALA A 446 -27.01 -2.96 -2.33
CA ALA A 446 -27.53 -1.80 -1.64
C ALA A 446 -26.44 -1.08 -0.84
N ILE A 447 -26.53 0.24 -0.86
CA ILE A 447 -25.65 1.17 -0.13
C ILE A 447 -26.52 2.11 0.66
N VAL A 448 -26.07 2.47 1.86
CA VAL A 448 -26.68 3.51 2.70
C VAL A 448 -25.67 4.61 2.99
N THR A 449 -26.20 5.85 3.03
CA THR A 449 -25.37 7.03 3.27
C THR A 449 -26.19 8.14 3.93
N ASN A 450 -25.53 9.06 4.63
CA ASN A 450 -26.12 10.35 5.06
C ASN A 450 -25.75 11.51 4.13
N ILE A 451 -25.31 11.21 2.90
CA ILE A 451 -25.08 12.21 1.86
C ILE A 451 -26.35 12.35 1.04
N PHE A 452 -27.04 13.49 1.16
CA PHE A 452 -28.24 13.80 0.41
C PHE A 452 -27.89 14.69 -0.80
N ASP A 453 -28.64 14.49 -1.89
CA ASP A 453 -28.51 15.32 -3.10
C ASP A 453 -29.45 16.55 -2.99
N ASP A 454 -29.22 17.37 -1.96
CA ASP A 454 -30.06 18.52 -1.62
C ASP A 454 -29.20 19.76 -1.32
N GLY A 455 -29.82 20.94 -1.32
CA GLY A 455 -29.22 22.20 -0.92
C GLY A 455 -27.83 22.41 -1.49
N LYS A 456 -26.80 22.48 -0.62
CA LYS A 456 -25.38 22.68 -0.99
C LYS A 456 -24.74 21.51 -1.73
N ASN A 457 -25.35 20.33 -1.66
CA ASN A 457 -24.83 19.10 -2.28
C ASN A 457 -25.52 18.77 -3.62
N ARG A 458 -26.51 19.58 -4.04
CA ARG A 458 -27.31 19.30 -5.25
C ARG A 458 -26.43 19.13 -6.49
N GLY A 459 -26.52 17.95 -7.11
CA GLY A 459 -25.69 17.54 -8.26
C GLY A 459 -24.21 17.23 -7.95
N LYS A 460 -23.75 17.47 -6.70
CA LYS A 460 -22.39 17.15 -6.29
C LYS A 460 -22.20 15.66 -5.99
N PHE A 461 -23.21 15.03 -5.37
CA PHE A 461 -23.18 13.62 -4.96
C PHE A 461 -24.43 12.88 -5.46
N ASP A 462 -24.50 12.65 -6.78
CA ASP A 462 -25.52 11.79 -7.35
C ASP A 462 -25.31 10.31 -6.96
N ASP A 463 -26.30 9.44 -7.24
CA ASP A 463 -26.20 8.01 -6.94
C ASP A 463 -24.99 7.34 -7.59
N GLY A 464 -24.62 7.77 -8.79
CA GLY A 464 -23.48 7.20 -9.51
C GLY A 464 -22.18 7.44 -8.79
N LYS A 465 -21.93 8.68 -8.37
CA LYS A 465 -20.72 9.05 -7.63
C LYS A 465 -20.61 8.30 -6.30
N ILE A 466 -21.73 8.14 -5.57
CA ILE A 466 -21.73 7.38 -4.31
C ILE A 466 -21.45 5.90 -4.56
N ILE A 467 -22.03 5.32 -5.61
CA ILE A 467 -21.73 3.93 -6.00
C ILE A 467 -20.25 3.78 -6.39
N ASP A 468 -19.68 4.75 -7.11
CA ASP A 468 -18.27 4.71 -7.51
C ASP A 468 -17.34 4.86 -6.30
N MET A 469 -17.68 5.70 -5.30
CA MET A 469 -16.98 5.73 -4.02
C MET A 469 -16.99 4.36 -3.35
N TYR A 470 -18.16 3.71 -3.27
CA TYR A 470 -18.24 2.38 -2.68
C TYR A 470 -17.46 1.33 -3.46
N ARG A 471 -17.52 1.39 -4.80
CA ARG A 471 -16.72 0.49 -5.66
C ARG A 471 -15.23 0.60 -5.40
N GLY A 472 -14.73 1.78 -5.02
CA GLY A 472 -13.32 1.97 -4.66
C GLY A 472 -12.84 1.14 -3.46
N LEU A 473 -13.75 0.53 -2.68
CA LEU A 473 -13.42 -0.31 -1.51
C LEU A 473 -12.55 -1.52 -1.89
N TRP A 474 -12.58 -2.00 -3.14
CA TRP A 474 -11.70 -3.07 -3.61
C TRP A 474 -10.20 -2.77 -3.40
N GLN A 475 -9.81 -1.49 -3.35
CA GLN A 475 -8.41 -1.08 -3.17
C GLN A 475 -7.87 -1.51 -1.80
N ILE A 476 -8.71 -1.50 -0.76
CA ILE A 476 -8.28 -1.96 0.57
C ILE A 476 -8.20 -3.48 0.63
N GLU A 477 -9.12 -4.19 -0.03
CA GLU A 477 -9.06 -5.65 -0.17
C GLU A 477 -7.78 -6.08 -0.90
N ASP A 478 -7.43 -5.40 -2.01
CA ASP A 478 -6.18 -5.62 -2.74
C ASP A 478 -4.96 -5.30 -1.87
N SER A 479 -5.02 -4.25 -1.05
CA SER A 479 -3.92 -3.90 -0.14
C SER A 479 -3.71 -4.95 0.95
N PHE A 480 -4.77 -5.58 1.46
CA PHE A 480 -4.64 -6.72 2.34
C PHE A 480 -4.08 -7.96 1.62
N ARG A 481 -4.47 -8.20 0.37
CA ARG A 481 -3.88 -9.26 -0.46
C ARG A 481 -2.37 -9.04 -0.61
N VAL A 482 -1.97 -7.86 -1.08
CA VAL A 482 -0.55 -7.48 -1.24
C VAL A 482 0.21 -7.63 0.09
N SER A 483 -0.35 -7.15 1.19
CA SER A 483 0.27 -7.28 2.51
C SER A 483 0.49 -8.73 2.92
N LYS A 484 -0.49 -9.62 2.67
CA LYS A 484 -0.44 -11.03 3.09
C LYS A 484 0.37 -11.91 2.16
N SER A 485 0.31 -11.69 0.83
CA SER A 485 1.00 -12.50 -0.18
C SER A 485 2.35 -11.91 -0.55
N ASP A 486 2.37 -10.71 -1.09
CA ASP A 486 3.56 -10.15 -1.72
C ASP A 486 4.58 -9.65 -0.68
N LEU A 487 4.09 -9.05 0.41
CA LEU A 487 4.90 -8.61 1.54
C LEU A 487 5.02 -9.68 2.65
N GLU A 488 4.41 -10.85 2.52
CA GLU A 488 4.42 -11.93 3.50
C GLU A 488 4.30 -11.43 4.96
N SER A 489 3.27 -10.61 5.25
CA SER A 489 3.04 -10.12 6.62
C SER A 489 2.69 -11.24 7.61
N ARG A 490 2.46 -12.45 7.12
CA ARG A 490 2.35 -13.71 7.86
C ARG A 490 3.22 -14.79 7.22
N PRO A 491 3.87 -15.68 8.01
CA PRO A 491 3.81 -15.78 9.47
C PRO A 491 4.55 -14.65 10.20
N VAL A 492 4.11 -14.34 11.43
CA VAL A 492 4.75 -13.35 12.30
C VAL A 492 5.78 -14.05 13.18
N TYR A 493 7.07 -13.79 12.93
CA TYR A 493 8.19 -14.47 13.59
C TYR A 493 8.64 -13.80 14.91
N VAL A 494 7.74 -13.09 15.60
CA VAL A 494 8.00 -12.46 16.90
C VAL A 494 6.81 -12.73 17.81
N SER A 495 7.08 -12.85 19.13
CA SER A 495 6.06 -13.25 20.12
C SER A 495 5.67 -12.15 21.10
N ARG A 496 6.57 -11.20 21.40
CA ARG A 496 6.25 -10.10 22.32
C ARG A 496 5.33 -9.09 21.63
N GLU A 497 4.35 -8.58 22.36
CA GLU A 497 3.35 -7.63 21.86
C GLU A 497 3.99 -6.41 21.17
N ASP A 498 4.93 -5.73 21.83
CA ASP A 498 5.63 -4.57 21.28
C ASP A 498 6.36 -4.89 19.96
N ARG A 499 6.91 -6.11 19.83
CA ARG A 499 7.56 -6.55 18.61
C ARG A 499 6.57 -6.95 17.51
N ILE A 500 5.39 -7.46 17.89
CA ILE A 500 4.28 -7.73 16.96
C ILE A 500 3.78 -6.38 16.39
N GLN A 501 3.58 -5.38 17.25
CA GLN A 501 3.21 -4.03 16.81
C GLN A 501 4.24 -3.43 15.83
N ALA A 502 5.53 -3.56 16.12
CA ALA A 502 6.61 -3.11 15.23
C ALA A 502 6.68 -3.90 13.90
N HIS A 503 6.33 -5.19 13.92
CA HIS A 503 6.21 -5.97 12.70
C HIS A 503 5.11 -5.43 11.78
N PHE A 504 3.93 -5.15 12.31
CA PHE A 504 2.83 -4.57 11.52
C PHE A 504 3.14 -3.14 11.07
N LEU A 505 3.86 -2.35 11.88
CA LEU A 505 4.38 -1.06 11.44
C LEU A 505 5.30 -1.21 10.22
N THR A 506 6.22 -2.17 10.25
CA THR A 506 7.10 -2.44 9.10
C THR A 506 6.30 -2.83 7.86
N CYS A 507 5.27 -3.69 8.01
CA CYS A 507 4.39 -4.08 6.90
C CYS A 507 3.59 -2.89 6.36
N PHE A 508 3.05 -2.04 7.24
CA PHE A 508 2.34 -0.81 6.88
C PHE A 508 3.22 0.15 6.07
N ILE A 509 4.44 0.45 6.56
CA ILE A 509 5.36 1.34 5.84
C ILE A 509 5.76 0.74 4.48
N SER A 510 6.02 -0.56 4.43
CA SER A 510 6.34 -1.26 3.17
C SER A 510 5.20 -1.19 2.16
N LEU A 511 3.95 -1.33 2.61
CA LEU A 511 2.77 -1.15 1.76
C LEU A 511 2.66 0.29 1.25
N VAL A 512 2.88 1.30 2.10
CA VAL A 512 2.91 2.71 1.69
C VAL A 512 3.97 2.94 0.61
N ILE A 513 5.20 2.45 0.83
CA ILE A 513 6.30 2.59 -0.14
C ILE A 513 5.91 1.97 -1.48
N LEU A 514 5.37 0.75 -1.46
CA LEU A 514 5.00 0.03 -2.68
C LEU A 514 3.88 0.76 -3.44
N ARG A 515 2.85 1.29 -2.73
CA ARG A 515 1.78 2.09 -3.35
C ARG A 515 2.31 3.41 -3.94
N LEU A 516 3.28 4.07 -3.29
CA LEU A 516 3.91 5.27 -3.84
C LEU A 516 4.76 4.96 -5.08
N ILE A 517 5.45 3.83 -5.12
CA ILE A 517 6.15 3.37 -6.33
C ILE A 517 5.15 3.12 -7.45
N GLN A 518 4.05 2.39 -7.20
CA GLN A 518 2.99 2.16 -8.18
C GLN A 518 2.41 3.47 -8.72
N LYS A 519 2.08 4.41 -7.84
CA LYS A 519 1.57 5.72 -8.23
C LYS A 519 2.55 6.45 -9.16
N ARG A 520 3.85 6.41 -8.87
CA ARG A 520 4.88 7.07 -9.66
C ARG A 520 5.04 6.50 -11.06
N VAL A 521 4.78 5.20 -11.23
CA VAL A 521 4.71 4.56 -12.56
C VAL A 521 3.29 4.56 -13.15
N ASN A 522 2.39 5.43 -12.64
CA ASN A 522 1.00 5.59 -13.08
C ASN A 522 0.19 4.27 -13.00
N ASN A 523 0.44 3.45 -12.00
CA ASN A 523 -0.20 2.14 -11.77
C ASN A 523 -0.11 1.16 -12.97
N LYS A 524 0.89 1.33 -13.84
CA LYS A 524 1.08 0.47 -15.02
C LYS A 524 1.66 -0.90 -14.68
N ILE A 525 2.24 -1.06 -13.50
CA ILE A 525 2.91 -2.28 -13.05
C ILE A 525 2.26 -2.76 -11.76
N THR A 526 1.98 -4.06 -11.67
CA THR A 526 1.43 -4.68 -10.45
C THR A 526 2.48 -4.73 -9.33
N PRO A 527 2.07 -4.83 -8.05
CA PRO A 527 3.00 -4.98 -6.92
C PRO A 527 4.00 -6.13 -7.10
N GLU A 528 3.51 -7.28 -7.51
CA GLU A 528 4.30 -8.50 -7.74
C GLU A 528 5.41 -8.26 -8.78
N VAL A 529 5.06 -7.73 -9.95
CA VAL A 529 6.02 -7.43 -11.04
C VAL A 529 7.00 -6.34 -10.63
N LEU A 530 6.57 -5.33 -9.84
CA LEU A 530 7.49 -4.31 -9.30
C LEU A 530 8.54 -4.93 -8.39
N ILE A 531 8.12 -5.81 -7.48
CA ILE A 531 9.03 -6.51 -6.55
C ILE A 531 9.99 -7.40 -7.33
N GLU A 532 9.49 -8.16 -8.30
CA GLU A 532 10.30 -9.02 -9.16
C GLU A 532 11.33 -8.19 -9.96
N THR A 533 10.90 -7.11 -10.60
CA THR A 533 11.79 -6.22 -11.36
C THR A 533 12.89 -5.65 -10.46
N MET A 534 12.55 -5.09 -9.29
CA MET A 534 13.54 -4.57 -8.35
C MET A 534 14.49 -5.66 -7.83
N ASN A 535 14.03 -6.90 -7.68
CA ASN A 535 14.89 -8.02 -7.29
C ASN A 535 15.86 -8.42 -8.41
N ASN A 536 15.42 -8.40 -9.66
CA ASN A 536 16.22 -8.77 -10.81
C ASN A 536 17.28 -7.72 -11.16
N ILE A 537 17.05 -6.42 -10.83
CA ILE A 537 18.08 -5.37 -10.97
C ILE A 537 19.19 -5.62 -9.94
N SER A 538 20.13 -6.48 -10.32
CA SER A 538 21.25 -6.91 -9.49
C SER A 538 22.53 -6.92 -10.30
N CYS A 539 23.67 -6.92 -9.62
CA CYS A 539 24.99 -6.90 -10.26
C CYS A 539 25.98 -7.83 -9.57
N SER A 540 27.01 -8.23 -10.31
CA SER A 540 28.14 -9.01 -9.84
C SER A 540 29.43 -8.18 -9.93
N HIS A 541 30.33 -8.32 -8.95
CA HIS A 541 31.62 -7.66 -8.96
C HIS A 541 32.57 -8.37 -9.93
N GLU A 542 33.03 -7.66 -10.97
CA GLU A 542 33.95 -8.20 -11.99
C GLU A 542 35.45 -7.95 -11.69
N GLY A 543 35.76 -7.19 -10.66
CA GLY A 543 37.13 -6.75 -10.32
C GLY A 543 37.32 -5.25 -10.57
N GLN A 544 38.44 -4.66 -10.13
CA GLN A 544 38.80 -3.24 -10.33
C GLN A 544 37.71 -2.22 -9.98
N ASN A 545 36.86 -2.54 -9.00
CA ASN A 545 35.69 -1.74 -8.62
C ASN A 545 34.58 -1.62 -9.69
N LEU A 546 34.54 -2.51 -10.67
CA LEU A 546 33.53 -2.60 -11.71
C LEU A 546 32.47 -3.64 -11.34
N PHE A 547 31.21 -3.33 -11.64
CA PHE A 547 30.07 -4.19 -11.41
C PHE A 547 29.30 -4.39 -12.72
N LEU A 548 29.01 -5.65 -13.04
CA LEU A 548 28.25 -6.09 -14.21
C LEU A 548 26.79 -6.24 -13.85
N PHE A 549 25.90 -5.61 -14.62
CA PHE A 549 24.44 -5.75 -14.58
C PHE A 549 24.01 -6.62 -15.77
N ASP A 550 23.17 -7.60 -15.52
CA ASP A 550 22.75 -8.61 -16.49
C ASP A 550 21.22 -8.67 -16.68
N TYR A 551 20.50 -7.64 -16.23
CA TYR A 551 19.05 -7.55 -16.35
C TYR A 551 18.59 -6.18 -16.83
N ARG A 552 17.72 -6.18 -17.84
CA ARG A 552 16.95 -5.04 -18.31
C ARG A 552 15.61 -5.49 -18.85
N SER A 553 14.53 -4.76 -18.56
CA SER A 553 13.18 -4.99 -19.07
C SER A 553 12.47 -3.65 -19.28
N ASP A 554 11.29 -3.69 -19.92
CA ASP A 554 10.46 -2.49 -20.10
C ASP A 554 10.04 -1.90 -18.74
N GLU A 555 9.81 -2.74 -17.73
CA GLU A 555 9.48 -2.33 -16.36
C GLU A 555 10.67 -1.66 -15.68
N SER A 556 11.90 -2.17 -15.88
CA SER A 556 13.11 -1.53 -15.34
C SER A 556 13.36 -0.16 -15.98
N ASP A 557 13.13 -0.02 -17.28
CA ASP A 557 13.24 1.26 -17.99
C ASP A 557 12.16 2.26 -17.50
N LEU A 558 10.92 1.78 -17.29
CA LEU A 558 9.84 2.59 -16.73
C LEU A 558 10.16 3.06 -15.30
N LEU A 559 10.68 2.18 -14.44
CA LEU A 559 11.16 2.52 -13.10
C LEU A 559 12.29 3.53 -13.17
N GLY A 560 13.30 3.28 -14.01
CA GLY A 560 14.43 4.18 -14.21
C GLY A 560 14.00 5.60 -14.58
N LYS A 561 13.11 5.71 -15.55
CA LYS A 561 12.52 7.00 -15.99
C LYS A 561 11.74 7.67 -14.87
N ALA A 562 10.89 6.93 -14.15
CA ALA A 562 10.05 7.48 -13.09
C ALA A 562 10.85 7.96 -11.86
N PHE A 563 12.00 7.35 -11.60
CA PHE A 563 12.84 7.65 -10.45
C PHE A 563 14.11 8.45 -10.78
N GLY A 564 14.37 8.72 -12.07
CA GLY A 564 15.58 9.41 -12.52
C GLY A 564 16.85 8.59 -12.24
N ILE A 565 16.78 7.28 -12.39
CA ILE A 565 17.88 6.33 -12.20
C ILE A 565 18.12 5.59 -13.52
N ASP A 566 19.36 5.61 -14.00
CA ASP A 566 19.70 4.87 -15.21
C ASP A 566 19.98 3.39 -14.88
N PHE A 567 19.10 2.50 -15.33
CA PHE A 567 19.23 1.05 -15.24
C PHE A 567 19.65 0.41 -16.57
N THR A 568 20.03 1.20 -17.57
CA THR A 568 20.39 0.69 -18.90
C THR A 568 21.87 0.34 -19.03
N GLN A 569 22.70 0.83 -18.11
CA GLN A 569 24.14 0.63 -18.12
C GLN A 569 24.50 -0.81 -17.73
N GLU A 570 25.19 -1.52 -18.64
CA GLU A 570 25.70 -2.88 -18.38
C GLU A 570 26.78 -2.89 -17.30
N ARG A 571 27.58 -1.85 -17.22
CA ARG A 571 28.68 -1.74 -16.24
C ARG A 571 28.69 -0.39 -15.54
N LEU A 572 28.79 -0.44 -14.21
CA LEU A 572 28.97 0.74 -13.36
C LEU A 572 30.16 0.54 -12.43
N THR A 573 30.92 1.59 -12.21
CA THR A 573 31.96 1.61 -11.18
C THR A 573 31.35 1.76 -9.78
N ARG A 574 32.07 1.34 -8.75
CA ARG A 574 31.67 1.57 -7.35
C ARG A 574 31.43 3.06 -7.03
N LYS A 575 32.16 3.97 -7.69
CA LYS A 575 32.01 5.41 -7.52
C LYS A 575 30.66 5.89 -8.06
N GLU A 576 30.26 5.43 -9.25
CA GLU A 576 28.97 5.74 -9.86
C GLU A 576 27.82 5.17 -9.06
N ILE A 577 27.89 3.90 -8.65
CA ILE A 577 26.87 3.27 -7.77
C ILE A 577 26.70 4.10 -6.49
N LYS A 578 27.79 4.49 -5.82
CA LYS A 578 27.73 5.33 -4.61
C LYS A 578 27.15 6.71 -4.89
N LYS A 579 27.46 7.32 -6.03
CA LYS A 579 26.88 8.59 -6.47
C LYS A 579 25.37 8.45 -6.63
N ASN A 580 24.92 7.46 -7.39
CA ASN A 580 23.50 7.22 -7.66
C ASN A 580 22.69 6.95 -6.35
N ILE A 581 23.28 6.15 -5.44
CA ILE A 581 22.71 5.95 -4.10
C ILE A 581 22.66 7.29 -3.32
N GLY A 582 23.73 8.10 -3.40
CA GLY A 582 23.77 9.43 -2.79
C GLY A 582 22.72 10.37 -3.34
N ASP A 583 22.49 10.36 -4.65
CA ASP A 583 21.47 11.18 -5.31
C ASP A 583 20.04 10.70 -4.95
N ALA A 584 19.80 9.42 -4.87
CA ALA A 584 18.53 8.89 -4.35
C ALA A 584 18.22 9.32 -2.90
N LYS A 585 19.25 9.56 -2.09
CA LYS A 585 19.12 10.04 -0.69
C LYS A 585 18.80 11.53 -0.55
N LYS A 586 18.88 12.30 -1.62
CA LYS A 586 18.54 13.73 -1.57
C LYS A 586 17.03 14.01 -1.65
N GLY A 587 16.21 13.01 -2.00
CA GLY A 587 14.76 13.07 -2.09
C GLY A 587 14.26 13.53 -3.43
#